data_ef3239df610b0fb5b16793ec36a68936
#
_entry.id   ef3239df610b0fb5b16793ec36a68936
#
_cell.length_a   1.000
_cell.length_b   1.000
_cell.length_c   1.000
_cell.angle_alpha   90.00
_cell.angle_beta   90.00
_cell.angle_gamma   90.00
#
_symmetry.space_group_name_H-M   'P 1'
#
loop_
_entity.id
_entity.type
_entity.pdbx_description
1 polymer ?
#
loop_
_entity_poly.entity_id
_entity_poly.type
_entity_poly.pdbx_seq_one_letter_code
_entity_poly.pdbx_strand_id
1 'polypeptide(L)'
;MSEFDDAAVRMTAGADAISEASALVERLNDDELIDLLDGDVPFWPGITDMTSGGYYRHAWPASRNQRTGIPGLAFTDGPRGVVIGNATCFPVAMARAASFDLALEEQVGAVIGREARASGATYFGGVCVNLLRHPAWGRAQETYGEDPYQLGEFGAALTRGVQRHVMACVKHFACNSMENARFRVDVTASDRALHEVYLPHFRRVVEAGVASVMSAYNSVNGEWCGESPALLTSVLRDEWRFDGFVISDFIFGLRDPVTSVRAGLDVEMPFAQQRANELRRALAAGELSRADLEAPALRVVATLLRFAAVLSASAPPITVVASAEHRALARRTAQESMVLLTNRDALLPFDATSVRKIAVLGRLAAVANLGDGGSSAVHPPSVVTPLEGLRAALPDAHVMHHDTDAALARDAELAVVVVGYTKADEGEFVDPGTSAALFGLFPPMDDPRLGRDAPMPDLPPAPPSAPLERDEAVMAVGGDRRSLRLRPEDEALIEEVAAVNSRTVVAVMAGSAVVMPWIDAPAATLLLWYPGMEGGHALADVVFGAVAPSGHLPFAIPRDETDLVHFDADAAAE
;
A
#
# COMPACT_ATOMS: atom_id res chain seq x y z
N MET A 1 4.74 8.09 35.90
CA MET A 1 4.46 7.01 34.95
C MET A 1 2.95 6.85 34.92
N SER A 2 2.37 6.63 33.77
CA SER A 2 0.94 6.32 33.65
C SER A 2 0.66 4.88 34.07
N GLU A 3 -0.63 4.52 34.20
CA GLU A 3 -1.01 3.13 34.49
C GLU A 3 -0.56 2.16 33.39
N PHE A 4 -0.61 2.62 32.11
CA PHE A 4 -0.09 1.86 30.98
C PHE A 4 1.42 1.68 31.06
N ASP A 5 2.18 2.72 31.43
CA ASP A 5 3.64 2.59 31.59
C ASP A 5 4.00 1.59 32.68
N ASP A 6 3.27 1.60 33.80
CA ASP A 6 3.48 0.65 34.89
C ASP A 6 3.18 -0.81 34.43
N ALA A 7 2.14 -1.02 33.62
CA ALA A 7 1.83 -2.31 33.02
C ALA A 7 2.94 -2.73 32.02
N ALA A 8 3.41 -1.82 31.17
CA ALA A 8 4.51 -2.08 30.25
C ALA A 8 5.82 -2.46 30.97
N VAL A 9 6.12 -1.84 32.13
CA VAL A 9 7.25 -2.24 32.99
C VAL A 9 7.06 -3.66 33.53
N ARG A 10 5.85 -4.02 33.97
CA ARG A 10 5.57 -5.40 34.44
C ARG A 10 5.70 -6.42 33.32
N MET A 11 5.35 -6.05 32.07
CA MET A 11 5.59 -6.90 30.89
C MET A 11 7.09 -7.24 30.72
N THR A 12 7.99 -6.28 30.93
CA THR A 12 9.44 -6.56 30.86
C THR A 12 9.94 -7.49 31.96
N ALA A 13 9.20 -7.60 33.07
CA ALA A 13 9.44 -8.55 34.15
C ALA A 13 8.76 -9.91 33.97
N GLY A 14 8.11 -10.13 32.82
CA GLY A 14 7.47 -11.41 32.44
C GLY A 14 5.99 -11.51 32.79
N ALA A 15 5.29 -10.39 33.05
CA ALA A 15 3.85 -10.39 33.20
C ALA A 15 3.15 -10.75 31.87
N ASP A 16 1.93 -11.30 31.97
CA ASP A 16 1.11 -11.66 30.81
C ASP A 16 0.36 -10.46 30.25
N ALA A 17 0.45 -10.25 28.92
CA ALA A 17 -0.15 -9.11 28.25
C ALA A 17 -1.68 -9.04 28.39
N ILE A 18 -2.35 -10.18 28.36
CA ILE A 18 -3.82 -10.25 28.50
C ILE A 18 -4.23 -9.85 29.91
N SER A 19 -3.53 -10.35 30.92
CA SER A 19 -3.81 -10.02 32.34
C SER A 19 -3.60 -8.54 32.63
N GLU A 20 -2.53 -7.94 32.11
CA GLU A 20 -2.24 -6.52 32.28
C GLU A 20 -3.24 -5.63 31.51
N ALA A 21 -3.62 -6.03 30.30
CA ALA A 21 -4.62 -5.34 29.51
C ALA A 21 -6.00 -5.41 30.19
N SER A 22 -6.41 -6.58 30.72
CA SER A 22 -7.67 -6.74 31.44
C SER A 22 -7.75 -5.77 32.63
N ALA A 23 -6.69 -5.68 33.41
CA ALA A 23 -6.64 -4.76 34.56
C ALA A 23 -6.74 -3.27 34.14
N LEU A 24 -6.25 -2.89 32.94
CA LEU A 24 -6.42 -1.54 32.41
C LEU A 24 -7.85 -1.31 31.89
N VAL A 25 -8.40 -2.27 31.14
CA VAL A 25 -9.74 -2.19 30.53
C VAL A 25 -10.83 -2.12 31.62
N GLU A 26 -10.70 -2.88 32.70
CA GLU A 26 -11.63 -2.85 33.85
C GLU A 26 -11.77 -1.46 34.49
N ARG A 27 -10.75 -0.61 34.38
CA ARG A 27 -10.75 0.76 34.93
C ARG A 27 -11.41 1.79 34.01
N LEU A 28 -11.65 1.46 32.76
CA LEU A 28 -12.28 2.36 31.80
C LEU A 28 -13.79 2.42 32.07
N ASN A 29 -14.36 3.61 31.97
CA ASN A 29 -15.82 3.74 31.94
C ASN A 29 -16.33 3.41 30.52
N ASP A 30 -17.66 3.38 30.35
CA ASP A 30 -18.27 2.97 29.07
C ASP A 30 -17.94 3.91 27.91
N ASP A 31 -17.87 5.22 28.17
CA ASP A 31 -17.47 6.21 27.17
C ASP A 31 -16.02 6.00 26.74
N GLU A 32 -15.12 5.78 27.69
CA GLU A 32 -13.70 5.52 27.41
C GLU A 32 -13.48 4.21 26.66
N LEU A 33 -14.30 3.18 26.93
CA LEU A 33 -14.28 1.93 26.17
C LEU A 33 -14.68 2.17 24.71
N ILE A 34 -15.77 2.92 24.48
CA ILE A 34 -16.24 3.23 23.13
C ILE A 34 -15.20 4.05 22.38
N ASP A 35 -14.61 5.06 23.02
CA ASP A 35 -13.58 5.91 22.42
C ASP A 35 -12.30 5.11 22.04
N LEU A 36 -11.98 3.99 22.72
CA LEU A 36 -10.89 3.10 22.32
C LEU A 36 -11.18 2.28 21.03
N LEU A 37 -12.46 2.17 20.65
CA LEU A 37 -12.87 1.38 19.49
C LEU A 37 -13.07 2.24 18.24
N ASP A 38 -12.52 3.47 18.25
CA ASP A 38 -12.78 4.48 17.23
C ASP A 38 -11.53 5.33 16.94
N GLY A 39 -11.54 6.07 15.83
CA GLY A 39 -10.56 7.12 15.60
C GLY A 39 -10.70 8.26 16.62
N ASP A 40 -9.59 8.89 16.97
CA ASP A 40 -9.60 9.98 17.96
C ASP A 40 -10.04 11.33 17.37
N VAL A 41 -10.10 11.44 16.06
CA VAL A 41 -10.44 12.69 15.35
C VAL A 41 -11.91 12.71 14.99
N PRO A 42 -12.67 13.77 15.33
CA PRO A 42 -14.06 13.92 14.90
C PRO A 42 -14.21 13.88 13.39
N PHE A 43 -15.28 13.27 12.88
CA PHE A 43 -15.46 13.00 11.45
C PHE A 43 -15.33 14.24 10.55
N TRP A 44 -16.16 15.28 10.78
CA TRP A 44 -16.20 16.42 9.84
C TRP A 44 -14.93 17.28 9.82
N PRO A 45 -14.33 17.62 10.95
CA PRO A 45 -13.00 18.24 10.94
C PRO A 45 -11.93 17.33 10.33
N GLY A 46 -11.96 16.04 10.65
CA GLY A 46 -11.02 15.06 10.16
C GLY A 46 -11.05 14.86 8.65
N ILE A 47 -12.24 14.65 8.05
CA ILE A 47 -12.37 14.48 6.61
C ILE A 47 -11.99 15.77 5.86
N THR A 48 -12.27 16.94 6.45
CA THR A 48 -11.87 18.24 5.88
C THR A 48 -10.35 18.37 5.86
N ASP A 49 -9.66 18.04 6.94
CA ASP A 49 -8.19 18.06 7.00
C ASP A 49 -7.59 17.02 6.06
N MET A 50 -8.09 15.78 6.09
CA MET A 50 -7.63 14.68 5.24
C MET A 50 -7.68 15.05 3.76
N THR A 51 -8.82 15.55 3.28
CA THR A 51 -9.00 15.93 1.88
C THR A 51 -8.24 17.21 1.49
N SER A 52 -7.80 17.99 2.48
CA SER A 52 -6.91 19.16 2.29
C SER A 52 -5.43 18.79 2.36
N GLY A 53 -5.08 17.52 2.20
CA GLY A 53 -3.71 17.00 2.22
C GLY A 53 -3.20 16.59 3.60
N GLY A 54 -4.03 16.60 4.65
CA GLY A 54 -3.69 16.11 6.00
C GLY A 54 -3.24 14.66 6.01
N TYR A 55 -3.77 13.85 5.06
CA TYR A 55 -3.38 12.46 4.89
C TYR A 55 -1.86 12.25 4.74
N TYR A 56 -1.20 13.17 4.08
CA TYR A 56 0.24 13.14 3.82
C TYR A 56 1.06 13.99 4.79
N ARG A 57 0.42 14.66 5.77
CA ARG A 57 1.12 15.60 6.67
C ARG A 57 1.38 15.04 8.05
N HIS A 58 0.48 14.20 8.58
CA HIS A 58 0.61 13.69 9.94
C HIS A 58 0.01 12.29 10.08
N ALA A 59 0.41 11.61 11.15
CA ALA A 59 -0.16 10.30 11.48
C ALA A 59 -1.58 10.45 12.06
N TRP A 60 -2.48 9.56 11.70
CA TRP A 60 -3.86 9.57 12.16
C TRP A 60 -4.00 8.85 13.51
N PRO A 61 -4.42 9.54 14.58
CA PRO A 61 -4.53 8.94 15.89
C PRO A 61 -5.84 8.16 16.07
N ALA A 62 -5.76 7.04 16.79
CA ALA A 62 -6.91 6.24 17.20
C ALA A 62 -6.65 5.54 18.55
N SER A 63 -7.70 5.16 19.25
CA SER A 63 -7.66 4.29 20.44
C SER A 63 -6.80 4.85 21.59
N ARG A 64 -6.74 6.17 21.82
CA ARG A 64 -6.01 6.78 22.93
C ARG A 64 -6.90 6.91 24.17
N ASN A 65 -6.29 6.71 25.35
CA ASN A 65 -6.92 7.12 26.60
C ASN A 65 -5.92 7.87 27.48
N GLN A 66 -6.12 9.18 27.64
CA GLN A 66 -5.19 10.04 28.39
C GLN A 66 -5.17 9.74 29.89
N ARG A 67 -6.31 9.35 30.48
CA ARG A 67 -6.42 9.12 31.91
C ARG A 67 -5.59 7.92 32.38
N THR A 68 -5.64 6.82 31.65
CA THR A 68 -4.85 5.61 31.94
C THR A 68 -3.48 5.63 31.28
N GLY A 69 -3.26 6.54 30.34
CA GLY A 69 -2.03 6.68 29.57
C GLY A 69 -1.91 5.67 28.43
N ILE A 70 -3.00 5.05 27.99
CA ILE A 70 -3.00 4.18 26.80
C ILE A 70 -2.63 5.06 25.59
N PRO A 71 -1.49 4.76 24.88
CA PRO A 71 -0.95 5.66 23.87
C PRO A 71 -1.74 5.66 22.55
N GLY A 72 -2.54 4.60 22.31
CA GLY A 72 -3.25 4.41 21.05
C GLY A 72 -2.33 4.18 19.86
N LEU A 73 -2.88 4.41 18.68
CA LEU A 73 -2.25 4.26 17.38
C LEU A 73 -1.91 5.63 16.80
N ALA A 74 -0.85 5.71 16.01
CA ALA A 74 -0.54 6.83 15.12
C ALA A 74 -0.31 6.23 13.72
N PHE A 75 -1.37 6.18 12.92
CA PHE A 75 -1.42 5.47 11.64
C PHE A 75 -0.70 6.21 10.52
N THR A 76 0.07 5.47 9.73
CA THR A 76 0.52 5.85 8.38
C THR A 76 0.28 4.71 7.40
N ASP A 77 0.07 5.04 6.15
CA ASP A 77 -0.03 4.08 5.05
C ASP A 77 1.27 4.03 4.23
N GLY A 78 1.24 3.27 3.14
CA GLY A 78 2.24 3.27 2.08
C GLY A 78 2.93 1.94 1.80
N PRO A 79 2.40 1.08 0.92
CA PRO A 79 3.01 -0.24 0.62
C PRO A 79 4.41 -0.16 -0.01
N ARG A 80 4.84 1.01 -0.49
CA ARG A 80 6.17 1.25 -1.10
C ARG A 80 7.02 2.29 -0.36
N GLY A 81 6.61 2.72 0.83
CA GLY A 81 7.26 3.74 1.65
C GLY A 81 6.25 4.45 2.52
N VAL A 82 6.68 5.36 3.36
CA VAL A 82 5.81 6.13 4.25
C VAL A 82 5.11 7.24 3.46
N VAL A 83 3.80 7.41 3.64
CA VAL A 83 3.06 8.47 2.94
C VAL A 83 3.17 9.84 3.61
N ILE A 84 3.58 9.89 4.88
CA ILE A 84 3.69 11.14 5.66
C ILE A 84 4.98 11.89 5.31
N GLY A 85 4.83 13.10 4.80
CA GLY A 85 5.96 13.95 4.44
C GLY A 85 6.84 13.36 3.35
N ASN A 86 8.14 13.69 3.36
CA ASN A 86 9.08 13.02 2.48
C ASN A 86 9.44 11.63 3.00
N ALA A 87 9.63 10.68 2.09
CA ALA A 87 10.07 9.33 2.42
C ALA A 87 10.89 8.70 1.29
N THR A 88 11.57 7.59 1.59
CA THR A 88 12.15 6.74 0.56
C THR A 88 11.02 6.06 -0.20
N CYS A 89 10.93 6.33 -1.50
CA CYS A 89 10.00 5.64 -2.39
C CYS A 89 10.70 4.42 -3.01
N PHE A 90 10.40 3.24 -2.49
CA PHE A 90 10.86 1.97 -3.05
C PHE A 90 10.10 1.62 -4.34
N PRO A 91 10.59 0.66 -5.14
CA PRO A 91 9.78 0.01 -6.14
C PRO A 91 8.48 -0.54 -5.54
N VAL A 92 7.42 -0.55 -6.32
CA VAL A 92 6.12 -1.10 -5.90
C VAL A 92 6.24 -2.56 -5.44
N ALA A 93 5.29 -3.04 -4.65
CA ALA A 93 5.34 -4.39 -4.08
C ALA A 93 5.45 -5.47 -5.16
N MET A 94 4.73 -5.31 -6.28
CA MET A 94 4.82 -6.20 -7.43
C MET A 94 6.24 -6.29 -8.01
N ALA A 95 6.95 -5.16 -8.08
CA ALA A 95 8.35 -5.14 -8.49
C ALA A 95 9.22 -5.90 -7.49
N ARG A 96 9.04 -5.65 -6.20
CA ARG A 96 9.82 -6.32 -5.15
C ARG A 96 9.60 -7.83 -5.16
N ALA A 97 8.36 -8.27 -5.43
CA ALA A 97 8.05 -9.69 -5.63
C ALA A 97 8.85 -10.33 -6.78
N ALA A 98 9.10 -9.58 -7.85
CA ALA A 98 9.89 -10.04 -9.00
C ALA A 98 11.36 -10.35 -8.64
N SER A 99 11.88 -9.84 -7.53
CA SER A 99 13.21 -10.20 -7.03
C SER A 99 13.29 -11.62 -6.49
N PHE A 100 12.19 -12.20 -6.01
CA PHE A 100 12.12 -13.46 -5.26
C PHE A 100 13.06 -13.50 -4.04
N ASP A 101 13.47 -12.32 -3.53
CA ASP A 101 14.37 -12.17 -2.39
C ASP A 101 13.62 -11.69 -1.13
N LEU A 102 13.28 -12.63 -0.25
CA LEU A 102 12.61 -12.35 1.02
C LEU A 102 13.49 -11.56 1.99
N ALA A 103 14.82 -11.72 1.92
CA ALA A 103 15.73 -10.98 2.78
C ALA A 103 15.83 -9.51 2.35
N LEU A 104 15.75 -9.23 1.05
CA LEU A 104 15.64 -7.88 0.51
C LEU A 104 14.33 -7.21 0.98
N GLU A 105 13.21 -7.94 0.89
CA GLU A 105 11.90 -7.41 1.33
C GLU A 105 11.88 -7.11 2.83
N GLU A 106 12.49 -7.94 3.66
CA GLU A 106 12.64 -7.68 5.10
C GLU A 106 13.49 -6.44 5.37
N GLN A 107 14.55 -6.18 4.58
CA GLN A 107 15.36 -4.96 4.66
C GLN A 107 14.55 -3.73 4.26
N VAL A 108 13.76 -3.81 3.18
CA VAL A 108 12.83 -2.74 2.77
C VAL A 108 11.84 -2.46 3.90
N GLY A 109 11.24 -3.48 4.49
CA GLY A 109 10.35 -3.34 5.63
C GLY A 109 11.00 -2.65 6.83
N ALA A 110 12.25 -2.99 7.14
CA ALA A 110 12.98 -2.35 8.24
C ALA A 110 13.22 -0.85 7.98
N VAL A 111 13.52 -0.46 6.75
CA VAL A 111 13.65 0.96 6.36
C VAL A 111 12.31 1.67 6.45
N ILE A 112 11.24 1.09 5.91
CA ILE A 112 9.89 1.67 5.97
C ILE A 112 9.47 1.88 7.44
N GLY A 113 9.62 0.87 8.29
CA GLY A 113 9.31 0.98 9.72
C GLY A 113 10.14 2.05 10.44
N ARG A 114 11.43 2.14 10.11
CA ARG A 114 12.35 3.16 10.67
C ARG A 114 11.94 4.57 10.27
N GLU A 115 11.58 4.79 9.00
CA GLU A 115 11.11 6.10 8.50
C GLU A 115 9.73 6.44 9.05
N ALA A 116 8.81 5.47 9.15
CA ALA A 116 7.50 5.67 9.80
C ALA A 116 7.68 6.15 11.25
N ARG A 117 8.57 5.51 12.01
CA ARG A 117 8.87 5.91 13.38
C ARG A 117 9.48 7.30 13.46
N ALA A 118 10.41 7.64 12.54
CA ALA A 118 11.02 8.97 12.45
C ALA A 118 10.00 10.06 12.08
N SER A 119 8.97 9.72 11.32
CA SER A 119 7.86 10.62 10.92
C SER A 119 6.74 10.72 11.96
N GLY A 120 6.90 10.10 13.15
CA GLY A 120 5.94 10.17 14.23
C GLY A 120 4.84 9.10 14.22
N ALA A 121 4.85 8.19 13.26
CA ALA A 121 3.92 7.06 13.25
C ALA A 121 4.36 5.94 14.22
N THR A 122 3.37 5.21 14.73
CA THR A 122 3.56 4.01 15.56
C THR A 122 2.91 2.78 14.95
N TYR A 123 2.20 2.98 13.84
CA TYR A 123 1.39 1.95 13.19
C TYR A 123 1.40 2.15 11.67
N PHE A 124 1.67 1.06 10.94
CA PHE A 124 1.86 1.05 9.49
C PHE A 124 0.83 0.15 8.81
N GLY A 125 -0.03 0.74 7.97
CA GLY A 125 -1.13 0.07 7.26
C GLY A 125 -0.77 -0.45 5.86
N GLY A 126 0.51 -0.69 5.54
CA GLY A 126 0.94 -0.91 4.17
C GLY A 126 1.28 -2.37 3.79
N VAL A 127 0.96 -3.39 4.59
CA VAL A 127 1.22 -4.79 4.22
C VAL A 127 0.05 -5.33 3.38
N CYS A 128 0.06 -5.04 2.07
CA CYS A 128 -0.99 -5.47 1.15
C CYS A 128 -0.65 -6.82 0.51
N VAL A 129 -1.51 -7.82 0.74
CA VAL A 129 -1.32 -9.19 0.25
C VAL A 129 -2.53 -9.73 -0.51
N ASN A 130 -3.44 -8.87 -1.00
CA ASN A 130 -4.55 -9.34 -1.81
C ASN A 130 -4.05 -10.07 -3.07
N LEU A 131 -4.74 -11.15 -3.43
CA LEU A 131 -4.39 -11.96 -4.59
C LEU A 131 -4.59 -11.18 -5.89
N LEU A 132 -3.61 -11.21 -6.79
CA LEU A 132 -3.77 -10.74 -8.16
C LEU A 132 -4.66 -11.72 -8.94
N ARG A 133 -5.97 -11.58 -8.81
CA ARG A 133 -6.94 -12.44 -9.50
C ARG A 133 -7.04 -12.10 -10.99
N HIS A 134 -6.99 -10.82 -11.32
CA HIS A 134 -6.99 -10.31 -12.68
C HIS A 134 -6.01 -9.14 -12.82
N PRO A 135 -5.17 -9.11 -13.88
CA PRO A 135 -4.16 -8.06 -14.02
C PRO A 135 -4.71 -6.66 -14.30
N ALA A 136 -6.00 -6.52 -14.63
CA ALA A 136 -6.66 -5.22 -14.76
C ALA A 136 -6.97 -4.54 -13.41
N TRP A 137 -6.86 -5.24 -12.29
CA TRP A 137 -7.07 -4.66 -10.97
C TRP A 137 -6.15 -3.45 -10.74
N GLY A 138 -6.75 -2.29 -10.42
CA GLY A 138 -6.02 -1.01 -10.33
C GLY A 138 -4.91 -1.01 -9.28
N ARG A 139 -5.12 -1.66 -8.11
CA ARG A 139 -4.12 -1.76 -7.03
C ARG A 139 -3.21 -2.99 -7.13
N ALA A 140 -3.17 -3.65 -8.29
CA ALA A 140 -2.28 -4.79 -8.53
C ALA A 140 -0.82 -4.51 -8.15
N GLN A 141 -0.34 -3.27 -8.33
CA GLN A 141 1.00 -2.86 -7.98
C GLN A 141 1.34 -2.91 -6.48
N GLU A 142 0.33 -2.92 -5.60
CA GLU A 142 0.51 -2.94 -4.16
C GLU A 142 0.71 -4.34 -3.59
N THR A 143 0.47 -5.39 -4.37
CA THR A 143 0.58 -6.79 -3.96
C THR A 143 1.77 -7.50 -4.62
N TYR A 144 1.97 -8.78 -4.30
CA TYR A 144 3.17 -9.53 -4.67
C TYR A 144 2.95 -10.60 -5.75
N GLY A 145 1.82 -10.56 -6.48
CA GLY A 145 1.57 -11.47 -7.60
C GLY A 145 0.34 -12.35 -7.46
N GLU A 146 0.32 -13.47 -8.21
CA GLU A 146 -0.83 -14.37 -8.32
C GLU A 146 -0.69 -15.66 -7.48
N ASP A 147 0.47 -15.90 -6.86
CA ASP A 147 0.71 -17.08 -6.04
C ASP A 147 0.47 -16.79 -4.55
N PRO A 148 -0.53 -17.43 -3.89
CA PRO A 148 -0.80 -17.25 -2.46
C PRO A 148 0.41 -17.55 -1.57
N TYR A 149 1.26 -18.48 -1.93
CA TYR A 149 2.48 -18.78 -1.17
C TYR A 149 3.46 -17.62 -1.20
N GLN A 150 3.76 -17.09 -2.40
CA GLN A 150 4.63 -15.92 -2.57
C GLN A 150 4.09 -14.70 -1.83
N LEU A 151 2.79 -14.42 -1.98
CA LEU A 151 2.11 -13.34 -1.27
C LEU A 151 2.31 -13.42 0.25
N GLY A 152 2.11 -14.61 0.82
CA GLY A 152 2.26 -14.84 2.25
C GLY A 152 3.69 -14.66 2.74
N GLU A 153 4.68 -15.20 2.03
CA GLU A 153 6.09 -15.10 2.42
C GLU A 153 6.62 -13.66 2.32
N PHE A 154 6.28 -12.93 1.24
CA PHE A 154 6.66 -11.52 1.09
C PHE A 154 5.96 -10.63 2.13
N GLY A 155 4.65 -10.80 2.35
CA GLY A 155 3.92 -10.09 3.39
C GLY A 155 4.50 -10.34 4.79
N ALA A 156 4.88 -11.58 5.09
CA ALA A 156 5.53 -11.95 6.34
C ALA A 156 6.94 -11.31 6.48
N ALA A 157 7.71 -11.25 5.39
CA ALA A 157 9.03 -10.61 5.37
C ALA A 157 8.93 -9.11 5.62
N LEU A 158 8.02 -8.41 4.90
CA LEU A 158 7.74 -6.99 5.12
C LEU A 158 7.32 -6.73 6.57
N THR A 159 6.40 -7.55 7.10
CA THR A 159 5.91 -7.45 8.48
C THR A 159 7.04 -7.54 9.50
N ARG A 160 7.92 -8.54 9.37
CA ARG A 160 9.07 -8.69 10.28
C ARG A 160 10.01 -7.49 10.24
N GLY A 161 10.24 -6.93 9.05
CA GLY A 161 11.06 -5.72 8.89
C GLY A 161 10.43 -4.52 9.58
N VAL A 162 9.17 -4.21 9.26
CA VAL A 162 8.42 -3.07 9.80
C VAL A 162 8.30 -3.15 11.33
N GLN A 163 7.98 -4.33 11.87
CA GLN A 163 7.73 -4.51 13.30
C GLN A 163 8.96 -4.40 14.19
N ARG A 164 10.14 -4.19 13.61
CA ARG A 164 11.33 -3.75 14.37
C ARG A 164 11.19 -2.32 14.92
N HIS A 165 10.27 -1.53 14.37
CA HIS A 165 10.15 -0.09 14.65
C HIS A 165 8.74 0.39 14.98
N VAL A 166 7.70 -0.16 14.34
CA VAL A 166 6.29 0.20 14.49
C VAL A 166 5.41 -1.04 14.35
N MET A 167 4.17 -1.01 14.78
CA MET A 167 3.20 -2.07 14.52
C MET A 167 2.87 -2.14 13.03
N ALA A 168 2.66 -3.35 12.47
CA ALA A 168 2.24 -3.56 11.10
C ALA A 168 0.78 -4.04 11.03
N CYS A 169 0.11 -3.69 9.91
CA CYS A 169 -1.23 -4.14 9.58
C CYS A 169 -1.25 -4.80 8.21
N VAL A 170 -1.77 -6.02 8.13
CA VAL A 170 -2.00 -6.72 6.86
C VAL A 170 -3.38 -6.39 6.30
N LYS A 171 -3.47 -6.16 4.99
CA LYS A 171 -4.69 -5.70 4.30
C LYS A 171 -4.86 -6.30 2.91
N HIS A 172 -6.03 -6.27 2.34
CA HIS A 172 -7.38 -6.00 2.90
C HIS A 172 -8.11 -7.33 3.05
N PHE A 173 -8.53 -7.68 4.24
CA PHE A 173 -9.08 -8.99 4.58
C PHE A 173 -10.60 -9.02 4.38
N ALA A 174 -11.15 -9.71 3.33
CA ALA A 174 -10.46 -10.46 2.30
C ALA A 174 -11.08 -10.20 0.91
N CYS A 175 -10.46 -10.78 -0.13
CA CYS A 175 -10.99 -10.79 -1.51
C CYS A 175 -11.16 -9.40 -2.15
N ASN A 176 -10.38 -8.39 -1.77
CA ASN A 176 -10.37 -7.08 -2.41
C ASN A 176 -9.45 -7.12 -3.64
N SER A 177 -10.01 -7.51 -4.80
CA SER A 177 -9.26 -7.71 -6.06
C SER A 177 -9.81 -6.89 -7.23
N MET A 178 -10.62 -5.86 -6.95
CA MET A 178 -11.07 -4.83 -7.89
C MET A 178 -11.26 -3.49 -7.17
N GLU A 179 -11.18 -2.39 -7.91
CA GLU A 179 -11.25 -1.04 -7.35
C GLU A 179 -12.57 -0.33 -7.63
N ASN A 180 -13.03 -0.29 -8.89
CA ASN A 180 -14.18 0.52 -9.27
C ASN A 180 -15.46 0.13 -8.52
N ALA A 181 -15.63 -1.15 -8.23
CA ALA A 181 -16.80 -1.67 -7.54
C ALA A 181 -16.58 -2.01 -6.05
N ARG A 182 -15.38 -1.74 -5.48
CA ARG A 182 -14.98 -2.22 -4.14
C ARG A 182 -15.96 -1.88 -3.00
N PHE A 183 -16.73 -0.79 -3.13
CA PHE A 183 -17.70 -0.38 -2.12
C PHE A 183 -19.08 -1.07 -2.24
N ARG A 184 -19.30 -1.89 -3.28
CA ARG A 184 -20.61 -2.51 -3.56
C ARG A 184 -20.56 -3.97 -4.01
N VAL A 185 -19.38 -4.46 -4.43
CA VAL A 185 -19.26 -5.83 -4.93
C VAL A 185 -19.43 -6.86 -3.82
N ASP A 186 -20.18 -7.91 -4.13
CA ASP A 186 -20.24 -9.14 -3.34
C ASP A 186 -19.45 -10.23 -4.04
N VAL A 187 -18.39 -10.68 -3.40
CA VAL A 187 -17.52 -11.76 -3.92
C VAL A 187 -18.07 -13.10 -3.48
N THR A 188 -18.45 -13.93 -4.44
CA THR A 188 -18.93 -15.28 -4.18
C THR A 188 -17.80 -16.29 -4.31
N ALA A 189 -17.44 -16.94 -3.22
CA ALA A 189 -16.40 -17.96 -3.20
C ALA A 189 -16.80 -19.16 -2.33
N SER A 190 -16.50 -20.39 -2.79
CA SER A 190 -16.69 -21.56 -1.96
C SER A 190 -15.72 -21.58 -0.79
N ASP A 191 -16.06 -22.26 0.31
CA ASP A 191 -15.19 -22.43 1.47
C ASP A 191 -13.82 -22.99 1.06
N ARG A 192 -13.81 -23.92 0.11
CA ARG A 192 -12.57 -24.48 -0.44
C ARG A 192 -11.73 -23.40 -1.13
N ALA A 193 -12.33 -22.56 -1.98
CA ALA A 193 -11.62 -21.49 -2.67
C ALA A 193 -11.06 -20.47 -1.66
N LEU A 194 -11.85 -20.11 -0.65
CA LEU A 194 -11.39 -19.23 0.41
C LEU A 194 -10.17 -19.82 1.12
N HIS A 195 -10.25 -21.05 1.64
CA HIS A 195 -9.19 -21.63 2.46
C HIS A 195 -7.96 -22.10 1.67
N GLU A 196 -8.09 -22.43 0.38
CA GLU A 196 -6.96 -22.89 -0.44
C GLU A 196 -6.29 -21.77 -1.25
N VAL A 197 -7.01 -20.66 -1.55
CA VAL A 197 -6.53 -19.63 -2.49
C VAL A 197 -6.53 -18.21 -1.89
N TYR A 198 -7.65 -17.76 -1.28
CA TYR A 198 -7.81 -16.35 -0.91
C TYR A 198 -7.41 -16.01 0.53
N LEU A 199 -7.22 -16.98 1.40
CA LEU A 199 -6.90 -16.78 2.81
C LEU A 199 -5.50 -17.24 3.23
N PRO A 200 -4.81 -18.20 2.56
CA PRO A 200 -3.54 -18.75 3.04
C PRO A 200 -2.43 -17.71 3.24
N HIS A 201 -2.35 -16.71 2.37
CA HIS A 201 -1.34 -15.65 2.46
C HIS A 201 -1.58 -14.72 3.66
N PHE A 202 -2.83 -14.41 4.01
CA PHE A 202 -3.14 -13.70 5.25
C PHE A 202 -2.77 -14.53 6.48
N ARG A 203 -3.12 -15.84 6.47
CA ARG A 203 -2.74 -16.75 7.53
C ARG A 203 -1.23 -16.77 7.76
N ARG A 204 -0.45 -16.82 6.69
CA ARG A 204 1.02 -16.81 6.77
C ARG A 204 1.56 -15.52 7.42
N VAL A 205 0.95 -14.37 7.15
CA VAL A 205 1.31 -13.10 7.79
C VAL A 205 0.87 -13.07 9.26
N VAL A 206 -0.29 -13.63 9.59
CA VAL A 206 -0.76 -13.81 10.98
C VAL A 206 0.22 -14.70 11.76
N GLU A 207 0.64 -15.82 11.18
CA GLU A 207 1.65 -16.72 11.78
C GLU A 207 3.03 -16.06 11.95
N ALA A 208 3.33 -15.02 11.18
CA ALA A 208 4.52 -14.20 11.36
C ALA A 208 4.39 -13.17 12.50
N GLY A 209 3.23 -13.09 13.17
CA GLY A 209 3.00 -12.25 14.33
C GLY A 209 2.65 -10.80 14.01
N VAL A 210 1.90 -10.56 12.92
CA VAL A 210 1.41 -9.21 12.57
C VAL A 210 0.55 -8.64 13.70
N ALA A 211 0.71 -7.36 14.01
CA ALA A 211 0.00 -6.70 15.09
C ALA A 211 -1.50 -6.57 14.82
N SER A 212 -1.88 -6.37 13.56
CA SER A 212 -3.29 -6.14 13.21
C SER A 212 -3.63 -6.56 11.79
N VAL A 213 -4.93 -6.65 11.52
CA VAL A 213 -5.55 -6.92 10.24
C VAL A 213 -6.51 -5.78 9.89
N MET A 214 -6.54 -5.33 8.64
CA MET A 214 -7.54 -4.39 8.13
C MET A 214 -8.58 -5.17 7.31
N SER A 215 -9.88 -5.02 7.65
CA SER A 215 -10.96 -5.60 6.86
C SER A 215 -11.08 -4.92 5.49
N ALA A 216 -11.65 -5.61 4.50
CA ALA A 216 -11.88 -5.05 3.18
C ALA A 216 -13.21 -4.27 3.08
N TYR A 217 -13.36 -3.46 2.04
CA TYR A 217 -14.60 -2.72 1.75
C TYR A 217 -15.73 -3.59 1.21
N ASN A 218 -15.38 -4.61 0.42
CA ASN A 218 -16.34 -5.49 -0.25
C ASN A 218 -17.04 -6.46 0.72
N SER A 219 -18.11 -7.08 0.25
CA SER A 219 -18.68 -8.25 0.91
C SER A 219 -18.12 -9.56 0.35
N VAL A 220 -18.24 -10.62 1.11
CA VAL A 220 -17.93 -12.00 0.73
C VAL A 220 -19.10 -12.86 1.14
N ASN A 221 -19.68 -13.59 0.16
CA ASN A 221 -20.84 -14.47 0.37
C ASN A 221 -22.02 -13.76 1.08
N GLY A 222 -22.26 -12.49 0.75
CA GLY A 222 -23.34 -11.68 1.27
C GLY A 222 -23.06 -10.95 2.59
N GLU A 223 -21.87 -11.09 3.19
CA GLU A 223 -21.48 -10.42 4.42
C GLU A 223 -20.37 -9.40 4.15
N TRP A 224 -20.57 -8.13 4.57
CA TRP A 224 -19.49 -7.12 4.52
C TRP A 224 -18.28 -7.56 5.33
N CYS A 225 -17.07 -7.44 4.79
CA CYS A 225 -15.87 -7.94 5.46
C CYS A 225 -15.64 -7.36 6.85
N GLY A 226 -16.04 -6.09 7.09
CA GLY A 226 -15.99 -5.46 8.42
C GLY A 226 -17.06 -5.95 9.40
N GLU A 227 -18.00 -6.81 8.96
CA GLU A 227 -19.16 -7.27 9.71
C GLU A 227 -19.37 -8.78 9.59
N SER A 228 -18.41 -9.51 9.04
CA SER A 228 -18.50 -10.96 8.81
C SER A 228 -17.98 -11.77 10.00
N PRO A 229 -18.88 -12.42 10.78
CA PRO A 229 -18.44 -13.35 11.82
C PRO A 229 -17.66 -14.54 11.25
N ALA A 230 -17.97 -14.96 10.01
CA ALA A 230 -17.27 -16.04 9.35
C ALA A 230 -15.77 -15.69 9.16
N LEU A 231 -15.47 -14.47 8.67
CA LEU A 231 -14.09 -14.03 8.46
C LEU A 231 -13.40 -13.61 9.76
N LEU A 232 -14.02 -12.70 10.53
CA LEU A 232 -13.37 -12.02 11.66
C LEU A 232 -13.31 -12.86 12.93
N THR A 233 -14.28 -13.75 13.13
CA THR A 233 -14.33 -14.63 14.32
C THR A 233 -13.92 -16.05 13.95
N SER A 234 -14.68 -16.75 13.10
CA SER A 234 -14.44 -18.17 12.84
C SER A 234 -13.06 -18.40 12.24
N VAL A 235 -12.73 -17.75 11.12
CA VAL A 235 -11.44 -17.95 10.46
C VAL A 235 -10.31 -17.30 11.27
N LEU A 236 -10.40 -15.99 11.52
CA LEU A 236 -9.27 -15.25 12.06
C LEU A 236 -8.98 -15.62 13.54
N ARG A 237 -10.01 -15.72 14.38
CA ARG A 237 -9.87 -15.97 15.82
C ARG A 237 -9.88 -17.45 16.18
N ASP A 238 -10.89 -18.21 15.71
CA ASP A 238 -11.07 -19.58 16.15
C ASP A 238 -10.13 -20.54 15.46
N GLU A 239 -9.93 -20.40 14.13
CA GLU A 239 -9.04 -21.29 13.39
C GLU A 239 -7.57 -20.86 13.51
N TRP A 240 -7.25 -19.57 13.24
CA TRP A 240 -5.85 -19.11 13.18
C TRP A 240 -5.30 -18.63 14.51
N ARG A 241 -6.17 -18.46 15.52
CA ARG A 241 -5.76 -18.00 16.86
C ARG A 241 -5.09 -16.62 16.82
N PHE A 242 -5.51 -15.75 15.90
CA PHE A 242 -5.01 -14.40 15.83
C PHE A 242 -5.30 -13.64 17.14
N ASP A 243 -4.25 -13.15 17.76
CA ASP A 243 -4.29 -12.48 19.07
C ASP A 243 -4.11 -10.95 18.97
N GLY A 244 -3.92 -10.41 17.76
CA GLY A 244 -3.90 -8.98 17.48
C GLY A 244 -5.31 -8.36 17.41
N PHE A 245 -5.41 -7.16 16.86
CA PHE A 245 -6.70 -6.47 16.67
C PHE A 245 -7.04 -6.27 15.19
N VAL A 246 -8.32 -6.03 14.89
CA VAL A 246 -8.83 -5.77 13.54
C VAL A 246 -9.29 -4.33 13.44
N ILE A 247 -8.84 -3.62 12.40
CA ILE A 247 -9.37 -2.30 12.07
C ILE A 247 -10.27 -2.36 10.84
N SER A 248 -11.20 -1.41 10.71
CA SER A 248 -11.91 -1.20 9.45
C SER A 248 -10.97 -0.62 8.40
N ASP A 249 -11.25 -0.83 7.12
CA ASP A 249 -10.77 0.07 6.10
C ASP A 249 -11.40 1.47 6.29
N PHE A 250 -10.77 2.50 5.73
CA PHE A 250 -11.06 3.90 6.09
C PHE A 250 -12.45 4.36 5.64
N ILE A 251 -13.18 5.02 6.56
CA ILE A 251 -14.45 5.73 6.32
C ILE A 251 -15.62 4.80 5.97
N PHE A 252 -15.44 3.86 5.06
CA PHE A 252 -16.51 3.01 4.50
C PHE A 252 -16.34 1.52 4.83
N GLY A 253 -15.43 1.17 5.73
CA GLY A 253 -15.09 -0.22 6.05
C GLY A 253 -16.12 -0.96 6.91
N LEU A 254 -17.19 -0.29 7.37
CA LEU A 254 -18.32 -0.91 8.05
C LEU A 254 -19.64 -0.23 7.65
N ARG A 255 -20.76 -0.92 7.84
CA ARG A 255 -22.12 -0.43 7.54
C ARG A 255 -22.99 -0.37 8.79
N ASP A 256 -22.82 -1.32 9.71
CA ASP A 256 -23.55 -1.41 10.96
C ASP A 256 -22.59 -1.53 12.16
N PRO A 257 -22.50 -0.51 13.03
CA PRO A 257 -21.58 -0.49 14.16
C PRO A 257 -21.78 -1.64 15.14
N VAL A 258 -23.03 -2.01 15.45
CA VAL A 258 -23.35 -3.06 16.42
C VAL A 258 -22.95 -4.44 15.88
N THR A 259 -23.32 -4.71 14.64
CA THR A 259 -22.95 -5.95 13.93
C THR A 259 -21.44 -6.07 13.83
N SER A 260 -20.73 -4.97 13.50
CA SER A 260 -19.27 -4.98 13.35
C SER A 260 -18.54 -5.35 14.65
N VAL A 261 -18.99 -4.85 15.81
CA VAL A 261 -18.41 -5.22 17.12
C VAL A 261 -18.62 -6.71 17.40
N ARG A 262 -19.85 -7.21 17.19
CA ARG A 262 -20.19 -8.62 17.42
C ARG A 262 -19.46 -9.57 16.47
N ALA A 263 -19.19 -9.11 15.24
CA ALA A 263 -18.46 -9.88 14.24
C ALA A 263 -16.94 -9.99 14.55
N GLY A 264 -16.39 -9.10 15.39
CA GLY A 264 -14.98 -9.14 15.76
C GLY A 264 -14.11 -8.02 15.18
N LEU A 265 -14.71 -6.96 14.61
CA LEU A 265 -14.02 -5.73 14.24
C LEU A 265 -13.73 -4.91 15.53
N ASP A 266 -12.47 -4.54 15.75
CA ASP A 266 -12.06 -3.92 17.00
C ASP A 266 -12.10 -2.38 16.93
N VAL A 267 -11.60 -1.76 15.86
CA VAL A 267 -11.48 -0.30 15.76
C VAL A 267 -12.05 0.20 14.43
N GLU A 268 -12.92 1.22 14.47
CA GLU A 268 -13.33 2.00 13.30
C GLU A 268 -12.26 3.04 12.96
N MET A 269 -11.84 3.14 11.69
CA MET A 269 -10.78 4.04 11.24
C MET A 269 -11.26 4.96 10.11
N PRO A 270 -10.68 6.15 9.93
CA PRO A 270 -9.66 6.81 10.76
C PRO A 270 -10.24 7.79 11.78
N PHE A 271 -11.54 8.00 11.77
CA PHE A 271 -12.25 9.02 12.52
C PHE A 271 -13.20 8.41 13.54
N ALA A 272 -13.55 9.17 14.56
CA ALA A 272 -14.77 8.93 15.32
C ALA A 272 -15.95 9.20 14.37
N GLN A 273 -16.66 8.13 13.97
CA GLN A 273 -17.68 8.20 12.93
C GLN A 273 -18.99 7.53 13.40
N GLN A 274 -19.25 6.30 12.90
CA GLN A 274 -20.50 5.62 13.16
C GLN A 274 -20.56 5.07 14.60
N ARG A 275 -19.46 4.46 15.08
CA ARG A 275 -19.39 3.85 16.40
C ARG A 275 -19.52 4.86 17.53
N ALA A 276 -18.99 6.06 17.38
CA ALA A 276 -18.96 7.08 18.40
C ALA A 276 -20.31 7.37 19.05
N ASN A 277 -21.39 7.40 18.27
CA ASN A 277 -22.74 7.65 18.77
C ASN A 277 -23.57 6.36 18.90
N GLU A 278 -23.46 5.46 17.91
CA GLU A 278 -24.32 4.30 17.81
C GLU A 278 -24.02 3.25 18.91
N LEU A 279 -22.76 3.04 19.28
CA LEU A 279 -22.43 2.11 20.37
C LEU A 279 -22.93 2.62 21.71
N ARG A 280 -22.91 3.95 21.95
CA ARG A 280 -23.50 4.55 23.14
C ARG A 280 -25.01 4.33 23.21
N ARG A 281 -25.69 4.54 22.07
CA ARG A 281 -27.12 4.27 21.94
C ARG A 281 -27.44 2.80 22.21
N ALA A 282 -26.70 1.90 21.58
CA ALA A 282 -26.93 0.46 21.68
C ALA A 282 -26.68 -0.07 23.11
N LEU A 283 -25.63 0.44 23.77
CA LEU A 283 -25.36 0.11 25.18
C LEU A 283 -26.49 0.60 26.11
N ALA A 284 -26.93 1.85 25.94
CA ALA A 284 -28.01 2.42 26.71
C ALA A 284 -29.36 1.70 26.49
N ALA A 285 -29.59 1.19 25.27
CA ALA A 285 -30.78 0.40 24.92
C ALA A 285 -30.69 -1.08 25.36
N GLY A 286 -29.54 -1.54 25.86
CA GLY A 286 -29.29 -2.93 26.19
C GLY A 286 -29.16 -3.86 25.00
N GLU A 287 -28.94 -3.31 23.80
CA GLU A 287 -28.61 -4.07 22.57
C GLU A 287 -27.18 -4.59 22.64
N LEU A 288 -26.26 -3.85 23.24
CA LEU A 288 -24.91 -4.28 23.59
C LEU A 288 -24.75 -4.35 25.10
N SER A 289 -23.91 -5.27 25.55
CA SER A 289 -23.42 -5.32 26.92
C SER A 289 -22.05 -4.66 27.04
N ARG A 290 -21.63 -4.31 28.24
CA ARG A 290 -20.28 -3.82 28.49
C ARG A 290 -19.21 -4.84 28.03
N ALA A 291 -19.46 -6.14 28.20
CA ALA A 291 -18.55 -7.19 27.78
C ALA A 291 -18.31 -7.19 26.26
N ASP A 292 -19.31 -6.78 25.45
CA ASP A 292 -19.15 -6.64 24.00
C ASP A 292 -18.15 -5.53 23.64
N LEU A 293 -17.99 -4.52 24.49
CA LEU A 293 -17.03 -3.43 24.33
C LEU A 293 -15.66 -3.75 24.95
N GLU A 294 -15.62 -4.49 26.05
CA GLU A 294 -14.39 -4.89 26.72
C GLU A 294 -13.56 -5.86 25.88
N ALA A 295 -14.19 -6.77 25.15
CA ALA A 295 -13.48 -7.76 24.34
C ALA A 295 -12.62 -7.13 23.22
N PRO A 296 -13.10 -6.22 22.36
CA PRO A 296 -12.26 -5.50 21.40
C PRO A 296 -11.24 -4.58 22.08
N ALA A 297 -11.61 -3.85 23.12
CA ALA A 297 -10.69 -3.00 23.89
C ALA A 297 -9.50 -3.81 24.45
N LEU A 298 -9.77 -5.00 24.98
CA LEU A 298 -8.75 -5.92 25.49
C LEU A 298 -7.73 -6.28 24.40
N ARG A 299 -8.18 -6.61 23.17
CA ARG A 299 -7.29 -6.96 22.05
C ARG A 299 -6.39 -5.79 21.64
N VAL A 300 -6.96 -4.59 21.56
CA VAL A 300 -6.20 -3.37 21.28
C VAL A 300 -5.14 -3.12 22.35
N VAL A 301 -5.53 -3.07 23.62
CA VAL A 301 -4.62 -2.75 24.74
C VAL A 301 -3.55 -3.84 24.92
N ALA A 302 -3.91 -5.12 24.79
CA ALA A 302 -2.95 -6.22 24.88
C ALA A 302 -1.90 -6.14 23.75
N THR A 303 -2.31 -5.77 22.52
CA THR A 303 -1.39 -5.58 21.42
C THR A 303 -0.47 -4.38 21.65
N LEU A 304 -1.01 -3.25 22.11
CA LEU A 304 -0.18 -2.10 22.48
C LEU A 304 0.86 -2.44 23.55
N LEU A 305 0.50 -3.24 24.56
CA LEU A 305 1.43 -3.71 25.59
C LEU A 305 2.51 -4.63 25.01
N ARG A 306 2.18 -5.54 24.09
CA ARG A 306 3.18 -6.40 23.41
C ARG A 306 4.20 -5.58 22.64
N PHE A 307 3.79 -4.47 22.05
CA PHE A 307 4.67 -3.57 21.31
C PHE A 307 5.25 -2.42 22.16
N ALA A 308 4.93 -2.32 23.45
CA ALA A 308 5.35 -1.22 24.30
C ALA A 308 6.89 -1.02 24.29
N ALA A 309 7.68 -2.08 24.32
CA ALA A 309 9.13 -2.01 24.27
C ALA A 309 9.65 -1.38 22.95
N VAL A 310 9.05 -1.73 21.82
CA VAL A 310 9.39 -1.17 20.50
C VAL A 310 9.00 0.30 20.42
N LEU A 311 7.77 0.60 20.88
CA LEU A 311 7.20 1.95 20.77
C LEU A 311 7.77 2.95 21.78
N SER A 312 8.28 2.49 22.93
CA SER A 312 8.96 3.34 23.92
C SER A 312 10.42 3.61 23.58
N ALA A 313 11.03 2.85 22.65
CA ALA A 313 12.38 3.14 22.18
C ALA A 313 12.45 4.54 21.55
N SER A 314 13.61 5.19 21.68
CA SER A 314 13.84 6.50 21.08
C SER A 314 13.59 6.48 19.58
N ALA A 315 12.75 7.41 19.10
CA ALA A 315 12.51 7.54 17.67
C ALA A 315 13.80 7.87 16.92
N PRO A 316 14.05 7.29 15.75
CA PRO A 316 15.15 7.70 14.89
C PRO A 316 15.04 9.19 14.52
N PRO A 317 16.17 9.89 14.31
CA PRO A 317 16.11 11.27 13.87
C PRO A 317 15.52 11.35 12.44
N ILE A 318 14.82 12.44 12.11
CA ILE A 318 14.20 12.63 10.80
C ILE A 318 15.20 12.58 9.63
N THR A 319 16.49 12.80 9.91
CA THR A 319 17.57 12.72 8.90
C THR A 319 17.82 11.31 8.34
N VAL A 320 17.20 10.27 8.91
CA VAL A 320 17.25 8.92 8.33
C VAL A 320 16.37 8.82 7.07
N VAL A 321 15.36 9.68 6.95
CA VAL A 321 14.42 9.69 5.82
C VAL A 321 15.17 9.99 4.53
N ALA A 322 14.97 9.12 3.53
CA ALA A 322 15.64 9.17 2.23
C ALA A 322 17.17 9.37 2.33
N SER A 323 17.79 8.81 3.38
CA SER A 323 19.25 8.85 3.54
C SER A 323 19.97 8.15 2.37
N ALA A 324 21.27 8.40 2.23
CA ALA A 324 22.08 7.76 1.19
C ALA A 324 22.00 6.21 1.26
N GLU A 325 21.95 5.64 2.47
CA GLU A 325 21.80 4.20 2.71
C GLU A 325 20.43 3.71 2.20
N HIS A 326 19.34 4.42 2.53
CA HIS A 326 17.99 4.05 2.13
C HIS A 326 17.80 4.17 0.61
N ARG A 327 18.36 5.22 0.00
CA ARG A 327 18.37 5.39 -1.46
C ARG A 327 19.16 4.29 -2.16
N ALA A 328 20.32 3.91 -1.61
CA ALA A 328 21.12 2.79 -2.15
C ALA A 328 20.33 1.48 -2.12
N LEU A 329 19.57 1.21 -1.04
CA LEU A 329 18.68 0.06 -0.95
C LEU A 329 17.55 0.16 -1.99
N ALA A 330 16.93 1.33 -2.17
CA ALA A 330 15.90 1.54 -3.19
C ALA A 330 16.44 1.27 -4.61
N ARG A 331 17.66 1.75 -4.94
CA ARG A 331 18.33 1.46 -6.21
C ARG A 331 18.58 -0.04 -6.39
N ARG A 332 19.14 -0.70 -5.38
CA ARG A 332 19.38 -2.16 -5.40
C ARG A 332 18.07 -2.92 -5.60
N THR A 333 17.01 -2.54 -4.89
CA THR A 333 15.68 -3.16 -5.03
C THR A 333 15.16 -3.02 -6.46
N ALA A 334 15.32 -1.85 -7.09
CA ALA A 334 14.93 -1.62 -8.48
C ALA A 334 15.77 -2.47 -9.45
N GLN A 335 17.08 -2.58 -9.25
CA GLN A 335 17.98 -3.41 -10.06
C GLN A 335 17.56 -4.89 -10.03
N GLU A 336 17.30 -5.44 -8.85
CA GLU A 336 16.94 -6.85 -8.66
C GLU A 336 15.50 -7.18 -9.11
N SER A 337 14.64 -6.16 -9.25
CA SER A 337 13.25 -6.30 -9.68
C SER A 337 13.04 -6.30 -11.18
N MET A 338 13.94 -5.69 -11.97
CA MET A 338 13.76 -5.54 -13.42
C MET A 338 13.78 -6.89 -14.13
N VAL A 339 12.76 -7.12 -14.98
CA VAL A 339 12.63 -8.37 -15.73
C VAL A 339 13.01 -8.15 -17.19
N LEU A 340 14.01 -8.88 -17.69
CA LEU A 340 14.38 -8.91 -19.09
C LEU A 340 13.50 -9.93 -19.82
N LEU A 341 12.49 -9.45 -20.53
CA LEU A 341 11.51 -10.29 -21.24
C LEU A 341 12.09 -10.86 -22.54
N THR A 342 12.80 -10.02 -23.30
CA THR A 342 13.47 -10.42 -24.56
C THR A 342 14.84 -9.75 -24.65
N ASN A 343 15.80 -10.44 -25.28
CA ASN A 343 17.14 -9.89 -25.56
C ASN A 343 17.72 -10.58 -26.81
N ARG A 344 17.33 -10.11 -27.98
CA ARG A 344 17.76 -10.68 -29.26
C ARG A 344 19.20 -10.30 -29.57
N ASP A 345 19.92 -11.21 -30.12
CA ASP A 345 21.34 -11.06 -30.49
C ASP A 345 22.21 -10.57 -29.32
N ALA A 346 21.78 -10.84 -28.08
CA ALA A 346 22.46 -10.39 -26.88
C ALA A 346 22.75 -8.87 -26.89
N LEU A 347 21.78 -8.04 -27.31
CA LEU A 347 21.93 -6.58 -27.34
C LEU A 347 22.33 -6.01 -25.97
N LEU A 348 21.72 -6.50 -24.92
CA LEU A 348 22.04 -6.12 -23.54
C LEU A 348 22.97 -7.16 -22.89
N PRO A 349 23.96 -6.76 -22.08
CA PRO A 349 24.29 -5.36 -21.78
C PRO A 349 24.95 -4.65 -22.97
N PHE A 350 24.64 -3.36 -23.12
CA PHE A 350 25.26 -2.53 -24.14
C PHE A 350 26.55 -1.87 -23.61
N ASP A 351 27.61 -1.86 -24.40
CA ASP A 351 28.87 -1.25 -23.98
C ASP A 351 28.76 0.29 -23.94
N ALA A 352 28.66 0.86 -22.75
CA ALA A 352 28.60 2.30 -22.55
C ALA A 352 29.75 3.08 -23.20
N THR A 353 30.94 2.49 -23.29
CA THR A 353 32.13 3.15 -23.89
C THR A 353 32.02 3.33 -25.41
N SER A 354 31.16 2.52 -26.04
CA SER A 354 30.89 2.58 -27.47
C SER A 354 29.82 3.60 -27.87
N VAL A 355 29.02 4.08 -26.88
CA VAL A 355 27.91 5.02 -27.12
C VAL A 355 28.42 6.45 -27.26
N ARG A 356 28.16 7.07 -28.42
CA ARG A 356 28.39 8.51 -28.67
C ARG A 356 27.08 9.26 -28.80
N LYS A 357 26.01 8.57 -29.22
CA LYS A 357 24.72 9.15 -29.50
C LYS A 357 23.63 8.13 -29.12
N ILE A 358 22.78 8.49 -28.19
CA ILE A 358 21.63 7.68 -27.75
C ILE A 358 20.34 8.48 -27.95
N ALA A 359 19.26 7.81 -28.41
CA ALA A 359 17.93 8.35 -28.46
C ALA A 359 17.10 7.76 -27.29
N VAL A 360 16.57 8.62 -26.45
CA VAL A 360 15.66 8.25 -25.35
C VAL A 360 14.29 8.80 -25.67
N LEU A 361 13.32 7.94 -25.90
CA LEU A 361 12.02 8.27 -26.46
C LEU A 361 10.89 7.85 -25.52
N GLY A 362 9.71 8.42 -25.75
CA GLY A 362 8.51 8.10 -25.00
C GLY A 362 8.20 9.08 -23.87
N ARG A 363 6.91 9.27 -23.66
CA ARG A 363 6.37 10.25 -22.70
C ARG A 363 6.80 10.02 -21.25
N LEU A 364 7.15 8.78 -20.88
CA LEU A 364 7.58 8.44 -19.52
C LEU A 364 9.09 8.54 -19.32
N ALA A 365 9.86 8.84 -20.37
CA ALA A 365 11.31 8.92 -20.25
C ALA A 365 11.79 10.04 -19.31
N ALA A 366 11.12 11.19 -19.32
CA ALA A 366 11.48 12.37 -18.54
C ALA A 366 10.51 12.68 -17.39
N VAL A 367 9.62 11.75 -17.05
CA VAL A 367 8.58 11.95 -16.02
C VAL A 367 8.91 11.14 -14.77
N ALA A 368 8.70 11.73 -13.59
CA ALA A 368 8.75 11.04 -12.31
C ALA A 368 7.50 10.15 -12.15
N ASN A 369 7.52 8.97 -12.74
CA ASN A 369 6.43 8.02 -12.69
C ASN A 369 6.65 7.00 -11.58
N LEU A 370 6.00 7.22 -10.44
CA LEU A 370 6.12 6.38 -9.24
C LEU A 370 4.97 5.37 -9.11
N GLY A 371 4.00 5.38 -10.03
CA GLY A 371 2.79 4.55 -9.97
C GLY A 371 1.65 5.23 -9.27
N ASP A 372 0.88 4.48 -8.50
CA ASP A 372 -0.38 4.89 -7.88
C ASP A 372 -0.31 6.18 -7.04
N GLY A 373 -1.44 6.86 -6.99
CA GLY A 373 -1.74 7.94 -6.06
C GLY A 373 -2.44 7.44 -4.79
N GLY A 374 -3.34 8.23 -4.23
CA GLY A 374 -4.19 7.84 -3.10
C GLY A 374 -3.42 7.40 -1.87
N SER A 375 -3.88 6.33 -1.21
CA SER A 375 -3.32 5.81 0.03
C SER A 375 -1.90 5.25 -0.11
N SER A 376 -1.43 4.96 -1.32
CA SER A 376 -0.08 4.47 -1.58
C SER A 376 0.90 5.52 -2.09
N ALA A 377 0.49 6.79 -2.23
CA ALA A 377 1.34 7.86 -2.72
C ALA A 377 2.49 8.18 -1.75
N VAL A 378 3.72 8.00 -2.21
CA VAL A 378 4.94 8.31 -1.45
C VAL A 378 5.65 9.49 -2.12
N HIS A 379 6.06 10.47 -1.33
CA HIS A 379 6.67 11.71 -1.79
C HIS A 379 8.18 11.72 -1.49
N PRO A 380 9.03 11.21 -2.38
CA PRO A 380 10.48 11.26 -2.16
C PRO A 380 11.02 12.68 -2.41
N PRO A 381 12.12 13.08 -1.75
CA PRO A 381 12.71 14.42 -1.95
C PRO A 381 13.29 14.64 -3.36
N SER A 382 13.50 13.57 -4.10
CA SER A 382 13.92 13.59 -5.53
C SER A 382 13.63 12.26 -6.18
N VAL A 383 13.41 12.28 -7.49
CA VAL A 383 13.25 11.08 -8.33
C VAL A 383 14.25 11.15 -9.47
N VAL A 384 14.91 10.06 -9.77
CA VAL A 384 15.77 9.94 -10.94
C VAL A 384 14.97 9.29 -12.06
N THR A 385 14.61 10.08 -13.05
CA THR A 385 13.88 9.62 -14.24
C THR A 385 14.76 8.72 -15.14
N PRO A 386 14.16 7.88 -16.01
CA PRO A 386 14.92 7.09 -16.99
C PRO A 386 15.91 7.92 -17.79
N LEU A 387 15.50 9.08 -18.27
CA LEU A 387 16.34 10.00 -19.03
C LEU A 387 17.52 10.53 -18.21
N GLU A 388 17.30 10.92 -16.95
CA GLU A 388 18.37 11.39 -16.07
C GLU A 388 19.36 10.29 -15.73
N GLY A 389 18.89 9.06 -15.44
CA GLY A 389 19.74 7.92 -15.16
C GLY A 389 20.65 7.56 -16.36
N LEU A 390 20.08 7.52 -17.56
CA LEU A 390 20.85 7.25 -18.79
C LEU A 390 21.86 8.37 -19.09
N ARG A 391 21.50 9.65 -18.87
CA ARG A 391 22.44 10.77 -18.98
C ARG A 391 23.59 10.68 -17.99
N ALA A 392 23.28 10.33 -16.76
CA ALA A 392 24.30 10.18 -15.70
C ALA A 392 25.29 9.05 -16.00
N ALA A 393 24.84 7.96 -16.61
CA ALA A 393 25.68 6.84 -17.01
C ALA A 393 26.52 7.12 -18.28
N LEU A 394 26.15 8.12 -19.08
CA LEU A 394 26.78 8.44 -20.37
C LEU A 394 27.20 9.92 -20.44
N PRO A 395 28.12 10.38 -19.56
CA PRO A 395 28.45 11.81 -19.45
C PRO A 395 29.07 12.41 -20.74
N ASP A 396 29.71 11.59 -21.57
CA ASP A 396 30.37 12.02 -22.80
C ASP A 396 29.54 11.79 -24.07
N ALA A 397 28.35 11.19 -23.95
CA ALA A 397 27.47 10.89 -25.07
C ALA A 397 26.46 12.01 -25.33
N HIS A 398 26.04 12.16 -26.59
CA HIS A 398 24.91 13.02 -26.94
C HIS A 398 23.60 12.29 -26.72
N VAL A 399 22.92 12.59 -25.60
CA VAL A 399 21.64 12.00 -25.23
C VAL A 399 20.51 12.88 -25.76
N MET A 400 19.88 12.45 -26.83
CA MET A 400 18.71 13.08 -27.43
C MET A 400 17.43 12.58 -26.76
N HIS A 401 16.44 13.44 -26.67
CA HIS A 401 15.12 13.07 -26.11
C HIS A 401 13.99 13.73 -26.90
N HIS A 402 12.94 12.95 -27.13
CA HIS A 402 11.64 13.43 -27.61
C HIS A 402 10.55 12.39 -27.25
N ASP A 403 9.34 12.84 -26.98
CA ASP A 403 8.26 11.95 -26.57
C ASP A 403 7.78 11.03 -27.72
N THR A 404 7.77 11.53 -28.96
CA THR A 404 7.11 10.87 -30.10
C THR A 404 7.91 10.87 -31.40
N ASP A 405 9.06 11.57 -31.53
CA ASP A 405 9.81 11.66 -32.79
C ASP A 405 10.75 10.46 -32.97
N ALA A 406 10.23 9.39 -33.56
CA ALA A 406 10.99 8.18 -33.88
C ALA A 406 12.21 8.44 -34.80
N ALA A 407 12.22 9.53 -35.59
CA ALA A 407 13.34 9.82 -36.49
C ALA A 407 14.65 10.10 -35.75
N LEU A 408 14.60 10.55 -34.49
CA LEU A 408 15.78 10.74 -33.65
C LEU A 408 16.57 9.45 -33.40
N ALA A 409 15.93 8.30 -33.50
CA ALA A 409 16.58 7.01 -33.29
C ALA A 409 17.44 6.56 -34.49
N ARG A 410 17.24 7.12 -35.69
CA ARG A 410 17.84 6.65 -36.94
C ARG A 410 19.37 6.58 -36.92
N ASP A 411 19.99 7.63 -36.38
CA ASP A 411 21.45 7.76 -36.35
C ASP A 411 22.04 7.53 -34.94
N ALA A 412 21.24 6.98 -34.00
CA ALA A 412 21.72 6.65 -32.66
C ALA A 412 22.32 5.24 -32.61
N GLU A 413 23.36 5.04 -31.82
CA GLU A 413 23.95 3.72 -31.57
C GLU A 413 23.00 2.84 -30.76
N LEU A 414 22.13 3.47 -29.94
CA LEU A 414 21.13 2.80 -29.11
C LEU A 414 19.87 3.67 -29.08
N ALA A 415 18.69 3.06 -29.14
CA ALA A 415 17.42 3.71 -28.84
C ALA A 415 16.79 3.06 -27.61
N VAL A 416 16.32 3.87 -26.66
CA VAL A 416 15.56 3.43 -25.49
C VAL A 416 14.19 4.08 -25.51
N VAL A 417 13.12 3.27 -25.55
CA VAL A 417 11.74 3.73 -25.59
C VAL A 417 11.10 3.43 -24.24
N VAL A 418 10.66 4.47 -23.50
CA VAL A 418 10.06 4.34 -22.17
C VAL A 418 8.57 4.61 -22.27
N VAL A 419 7.77 3.59 -22.04
CA VAL A 419 6.31 3.59 -22.20
C VAL A 419 5.61 2.92 -21.00
N GLY A 420 4.30 2.97 -20.96
CA GLY A 420 3.54 2.29 -19.89
C GLY A 420 2.38 3.11 -19.34
N TYR A 421 1.94 2.75 -18.16
CA TYR A 421 0.84 3.38 -17.44
C TYR A 421 1.32 4.41 -16.42
N THR A 422 0.38 5.19 -15.90
CA THR A 422 0.55 6.19 -14.83
C THR A 422 -0.58 6.06 -13.82
N LYS A 423 -0.54 6.83 -12.74
CA LYS A 423 -1.63 6.95 -11.75
C LYS A 423 -2.99 7.34 -12.33
N ALA A 424 -3.06 7.80 -13.57
CA ALA A 424 -4.31 8.10 -14.27
C ALA A 424 -4.87 6.91 -15.05
N ASP A 425 -4.06 5.87 -15.27
CA ASP A 425 -4.43 4.69 -16.04
C ASP A 425 -4.78 3.50 -15.14
N GLU A 426 -4.15 3.39 -13.98
CA GLU A 426 -4.40 2.34 -12.97
C GLU A 426 -4.06 2.84 -11.56
N GLY A 427 -4.77 2.34 -10.56
CA GLY A 427 -4.52 2.71 -9.16
C GLY A 427 -5.76 2.59 -8.30
N GLU A 428 -5.65 3.09 -7.09
CA GLU A 428 -6.78 3.24 -6.19
C GLU A 428 -7.88 4.11 -6.82
N PHE A 429 -9.15 3.79 -6.52
CA PHE A 429 -10.28 4.50 -7.07
C PHE A 429 -11.22 5.00 -5.97
N VAL A 430 -11.38 6.31 -5.90
CA VAL A 430 -12.36 6.99 -5.04
C VAL A 430 -13.18 7.93 -5.92
N ASP A 431 -14.36 7.47 -6.34
CA ASP A 431 -15.30 8.30 -7.09
C ASP A 431 -16.39 8.86 -6.14
N PRO A 432 -16.50 10.19 -6.00
CA PRO A 432 -17.58 10.78 -5.22
C PRO A 432 -18.98 10.43 -5.71
N GLY A 433 -19.15 10.17 -7.01
CA GLY A 433 -20.44 9.80 -7.61
C GLY A 433 -20.93 8.42 -7.18
N THR A 434 -20.04 7.43 -7.18
CA THR A 434 -20.35 6.07 -6.70
C THR A 434 -20.48 6.01 -5.19
N SER A 435 -19.83 6.94 -4.49
CA SER A 435 -19.87 7.05 -3.03
C SER A 435 -21.14 7.74 -2.50
N ALA A 436 -21.97 8.35 -3.35
CA ALA A 436 -23.17 9.08 -2.90
C ALA A 436 -24.15 8.22 -2.08
N ALA A 437 -24.28 6.93 -2.41
CA ALA A 437 -25.08 5.97 -1.64
C ALA A 437 -24.50 5.72 -0.23
N LEU A 438 -23.22 6.02 0.00
CA LEU A 438 -22.51 5.83 1.25
C LEU A 438 -22.53 7.07 2.16
N PHE A 439 -22.99 8.23 1.66
CA PHE A 439 -23.08 9.46 2.47
C PHE A 439 -24.05 9.30 3.65
N GLY A 440 -24.96 8.32 3.60
CA GLY A 440 -25.80 7.94 4.74
C GLY A 440 -25.02 7.38 5.95
N LEU A 441 -23.75 7.00 5.76
CA LEU A 441 -22.85 6.56 6.82
C LEU A 441 -22.15 7.73 7.55
N PHE A 442 -22.29 8.95 7.02
CA PHE A 442 -21.69 10.13 7.63
C PHE A 442 -22.56 10.67 8.77
N PRO A 443 -21.96 11.09 9.87
CA PRO A 443 -22.70 11.68 10.96
C PRO A 443 -23.32 13.03 10.54
N PRO A 444 -24.38 13.51 11.18
CA PRO A 444 -24.94 14.82 10.95
C PRO A 444 -23.88 15.94 11.09
N MET A 445 -23.95 16.95 10.21
CA MET A 445 -22.97 18.07 10.23
C MET A 445 -23.06 18.94 11.48
N ASP A 446 -24.19 18.93 12.15
CA ASP A 446 -24.48 19.67 13.38
C ASP A 446 -24.36 18.79 14.65
N ASP A 447 -23.86 17.57 14.50
CA ASP A 447 -23.56 16.72 15.65
C ASP A 447 -22.56 17.41 16.60
N PRO A 448 -22.84 17.52 17.90
CA PRO A 448 -21.98 18.26 18.83
C PRO A 448 -20.60 17.60 19.06
N ARG A 449 -20.46 16.31 18.77
CA ARG A 449 -19.20 15.55 18.94
C ARG A 449 -18.43 15.36 17.64
N LEU A 450 -19.12 15.20 16.53
CA LEU A 450 -18.57 14.77 15.24
C LEU A 450 -18.75 15.80 14.13
N GLY A 451 -19.59 16.82 14.38
CA GLY A 451 -19.97 17.85 13.42
C GLY A 451 -18.84 18.83 13.09
N ARG A 452 -19.15 19.80 12.23
CA ARG A 452 -18.18 20.77 11.71
C ARG A 452 -17.45 21.59 12.78
N ASP A 453 -18.10 21.86 13.87
CA ASP A 453 -17.58 22.70 14.97
C ASP A 453 -16.95 21.87 16.10
N ALA A 454 -16.87 20.54 15.93
CA ALA A 454 -16.21 19.66 16.91
C ALA A 454 -14.70 19.99 16.99
N PRO A 455 -14.14 20.06 18.21
CA PRO A 455 -12.73 20.42 18.37
C PRO A 455 -11.81 19.34 17.85
N MET A 456 -10.82 19.73 17.03
CA MET A 456 -9.73 18.84 16.61
C MET A 456 -8.83 18.51 17.82
N PRO A 457 -8.47 17.26 18.05
CA PRO A 457 -7.44 16.91 19.02
C PRO A 457 -6.05 17.39 18.54
N ASP A 458 -5.09 17.42 19.48
CA ASP A 458 -3.70 17.61 19.12
C ASP A 458 -3.23 16.46 18.23
N LEU A 459 -2.93 16.76 16.97
CA LEU A 459 -2.38 15.81 16.02
C LEU A 459 -0.85 15.69 16.19
N PRO A 460 -0.25 14.55 15.86
CA PRO A 460 1.19 14.44 15.77
C PRO A 460 1.75 15.53 14.84
N PRO A 461 2.86 16.17 15.21
CA PRO A 461 3.44 17.24 14.39
C PRO A 461 3.82 16.69 13.01
N ALA A 462 3.53 17.47 11.96
CA ALA A 462 3.99 17.16 10.62
C ALA A 462 5.52 17.14 10.59
N PRO A 463 6.15 16.11 10.00
CA PRO A 463 7.60 16.12 9.80
C PRO A 463 7.98 17.25 8.83
N PRO A 464 9.21 17.79 8.90
CA PRO A 464 9.72 18.71 7.90
C PRO A 464 9.67 18.06 6.52
N SER A 465 8.75 18.50 5.67
CA SER A 465 8.58 17.97 4.32
C SER A 465 8.56 19.11 3.32
N ALA A 466 8.86 18.80 2.06
CA ALA A 466 8.57 19.74 0.98
C ALA A 466 7.08 20.08 0.97
N PRO A 467 6.68 21.32 0.63
CA PRO A 467 5.29 21.65 0.45
C PRO A 467 4.68 20.71 -0.59
N LEU A 468 3.62 19.99 -0.22
CA LEU A 468 2.82 19.25 -1.17
C LEU A 468 2.13 20.26 -2.08
N GLU A 469 2.24 20.09 -3.39
CA GLU A 469 1.46 20.88 -4.34
C GLU A 469 -0.03 20.62 -4.06
N ARG A 470 -0.84 21.69 -4.15
CA ARG A 470 -2.28 21.64 -3.77
C ARG A 470 -3.13 20.69 -4.63
N ASP A 471 -2.57 20.21 -5.76
CA ASP A 471 -3.25 19.30 -6.69
C ASP A 471 -3.14 17.81 -6.30
N GLU A 472 -2.41 17.48 -5.24
CA GLU A 472 -2.33 16.12 -4.70
C GLU A 472 -3.40 15.91 -3.61
N ALA A 473 -4.67 15.97 -4.02
CA ALA A 473 -5.76 15.48 -3.21
C ALA A 473 -5.62 13.95 -3.06
N VAL A 474 -6.06 13.42 -1.90
CA VAL A 474 -6.15 11.96 -1.63
C VAL A 474 -7.04 11.22 -2.66
N MET A 475 -7.71 11.97 -3.55
CA MET A 475 -8.61 11.46 -4.57
C MET A 475 -7.82 10.80 -5.70
N ALA A 476 -7.74 9.48 -5.65
CA ALA A 476 -7.17 8.66 -6.72
C ALA A 476 -8.26 8.31 -7.75
N VAL A 477 -7.93 8.44 -9.02
CA VAL A 477 -8.88 8.28 -10.13
C VAL A 477 -8.45 7.23 -11.17
N GLY A 478 -7.34 6.51 -10.92
CA GLY A 478 -6.83 5.48 -11.84
C GLY A 478 -7.83 4.35 -12.03
N GLY A 479 -8.19 3.70 -10.94
CA GLY A 479 -9.13 2.58 -10.96
C GLY A 479 -8.60 1.35 -11.71
N ASP A 480 -9.53 0.46 -12.03
CA ASP A 480 -9.25 -0.75 -12.79
C ASP A 480 -9.04 -0.44 -14.28
N ARG A 481 -8.07 -1.11 -14.89
CA ARG A 481 -7.81 -0.96 -16.32
C ARG A 481 -8.92 -1.57 -17.17
N ARG A 482 -9.29 -0.88 -18.24
CA ARG A 482 -10.26 -1.36 -19.22
C ARG A 482 -9.62 -2.19 -20.33
N SER A 483 -8.30 -2.15 -20.47
CA SER A 483 -7.49 -2.94 -21.39
C SER A 483 -6.11 -3.18 -20.80
N LEU A 484 -5.53 -4.32 -21.11
CA LEU A 484 -4.15 -4.68 -20.74
C LEU A 484 -3.14 -4.25 -21.80
N ARG A 485 -3.57 -3.61 -22.89
CA ARG A 485 -2.68 -3.06 -23.92
C ARG A 485 -2.19 -1.68 -23.55
N LEU A 486 -1.00 -1.35 -23.99
CA LEU A 486 -0.50 0.03 -23.93
C LEU A 486 -1.42 0.96 -24.74
N ARG A 487 -1.26 2.26 -24.54
CA ARG A 487 -1.93 3.26 -25.39
C ARG A 487 -1.51 3.06 -26.84
N PRO A 488 -2.41 3.24 -27.82
CA PRO A 488 -2.09 3.06 -29.24
C PRO A 488 -0.87 3.87 -29.71
N GLU A 489 -0.70 5.08 -29.17
CA GLU A 489 0.45 5.94 -29.49
C GLU A 489 1.77 5.41 -28.93
N ASP A 490 1.77 4.74 -27.77
CA ASP A 490 2.95 4.10 -27.20
C ASP A 490 3.35 2.87 -28.05
N GLU A 491 2.37 2.05 -28.47
CA GLU A 491 2.62 0.90 -29.34
C GLU A 491 3.14 1.32 -30.73
N ALA A 492 2.53 2.36 -31.32
CA ALA A 492 3.00 2.91 -32.60
C ALA A 492 4.44 3.42 -32.51
N LEU A 493 4.78 4.15 -31.43
CA LEU A 493 6.15 4.63 -31.21
C LEU A 493 7.17 3.49 -31.13
N ILE A 494 6.82 2.40 -30.43
CA ILE A 494 7.70 1.20 -30.35
C ILE A 494 7.99 0.65 -31.76
N GLU A 495 6.96 0.46 -32.58
CA GLU A 495 7.07 -0.10 -33.92
C GLU A 495 7.86 0.84 -34.85
N GLU A 496 7.58 2.16 -34.82
CA GLU A 496 8.28 3.16 -35.63
C GLU A 496 9.76 3.25 -35.26
N VAL A 497 10.11 3.24 -33.97
CA VAL A 497 11.50 3.29 -33.51
C VAL A 497 12.24 2.00 -33.89
N ALA A 498 11.64 0.84 -33.68
CA ALA A 498 12.23 -0.45 -34.04
C ALA A 498 12.46 -0.59 -35.56
N ALA A 499 11.58 0.00 -36.37
CA ALA A 499 11.72 0.01 -37.83
C ALA A 499 12.93 0.85 -38.32
N VAL A 500 13.33 1.90 -37.58
CA VAL A 500 14.45 2.78 -38.00
C VAL A 500 15.75 2.48 -37.25
N ASN A 501 15.70 1.78 -36.12
CA ASN A 501 16.88 1.39 -35.33
C ASN A 501 16.74 -0.04 -34.79
N SER A 502 17.54 -0.98 -35.34
CA SER A 502 17.53 -2.38 -34.91
C SER A 502 18.07 -2.61 -33.50
N ARG A 503 18.72 -1.61 -32.88
CA ARG A 503 19.21 -1.65 -31.49
C ARG A 503 18.24 -0.87 -30.57
N THR A 504 16.99 -1.25 -30.63
CA THR A 504 15.93 -0.66 -29.80
C THR A 504 15.70 -1.50 -28.55
N VAL A 505 15.73 -0.83 -27.39
CA VAL A 505 15.32 -1.35 -26.07
C VAL A 505 14.01 -0.69 -25.70
N VAL A 506 13.00 -1.48 -25.34
CA VAL A 506 11.74 -0.97 -24.76
C VAL A 506 11.75 -1.20 -23.27
N ALA A 507 11.46 -0.16 -22.51
CA ALA A 507 11.37 -0.15 -21.05
C ALA A 507 9.91 0.15 -20.65
N VAL A 508 9.21 -0.85 -20.12
CA VAL A 508 7.77 -0.77 -19.81
C VAL A 508 7.56 -0.48 -18.32
N MET A 509 6.78 0.55 -18.01
CA MET A 509 6.31 0.87 -16.65
C MET A 509 4.84 0.46 -16.48
N ALA A 510 4.58 -0.52 -15.60
CA ALA A 510 3.23 -1.01 -15.31
C ALA A 510 3.17 -1.70 -13.96
N GLY A 511 2.01 -1.70 -13.32
CA GLY A 511 1.79 -2.35 -12.03
C GLY A 511 1.51 -3.85 -12.11
N SER A 512 1.16 -4.36 -13.32
CA SER A 512 0.88 -5.78 -13.56
C SER A 512 1.08 -6.12 -15.04
N ALA A 513 0.46 -7.21 -15.53
CA ALA A 513 0.63 -7.69 -16.90
C ALA A 513 0.22 -6.66 -17.96
N VAL A 514 1.00 -6.62 -19.04
CA VAL A 514 0.73 -5.85 -20.26
C VAL A 514 0.71 -6.83 -21.43
N VAL A 515 -0.33 -6.80 -22.24
CA VAL A 515 -0.39 -7.54 -23.51
C VAL A 515 0.48 -6.81 -24.53
N MET A 516 1.45 -7.51 -25.10
CA MET A 516 2.52 -6.93 -25.93
C MET A 516 2.54 -7.51 -27.36
N PRO A 517 1.59 -7.16 -28.24
CA PRO A 517 1.58 -7.68 -29.61
C PRO A 517 2.82 -7.26 -30.41
N TRP A 518 3.48 -6.19 -30.00
CA TRP A 518 4.70 -5.62 -30.55
C TRP A 518 5.99 -6.25 -30.00
N ILE A 519 5.93 -7.23 -29.09
CA ILE A 519 7.09 -7.80 -28.35
C ILE A 519 8.22 -8.26 -29.29
N ASP A 520 7.87 -8.60 -30.51
CA ASP A 520 8.80 -9.05 -31.54
C ASP A 520 9.46 -7.93 -32.37
N ALA A 521 9.08 -6.68 -32.19
CA ALA A 521 9.67 -5.56 -32.93
C ALA A 521 11.01 -5.08 -32.35
N PRO A 522 11.17 -4.77 -31.03
CA PRO A 522 12.43 -4.30 -30.44
C PRO A 522 13.41 -5.45 -30.24
N ALA A 523 14.71 -5.14 -30.18
CA ALA A 523 15.74 -6.12 -29.87
C ALA A 523 15.74 -6.58 -28.42
N ALA A 524 15.40 -5.69 -27.47
CA ALA A 524 15.24 -6.04 -26.07
C ALA A 524 14.03 -5.36 -25.44
N THR A 525 13.40 -6.04 -24.48
CA THR A 525 12.27 -5.53 -23.70
C THR A 525 12.51 -5.78 -22.23
N LEU A 526 12.45 -4.71 -21.44
CA LEU A 526 12.55 -4.69 -19.99
C LEU A 526 11.22 -4.29 -19.38
N LEU A 527 10.76 -5.02 -18.37
CA LEU A 527 9.68 -4.59 -17.49
C LEU A 527 10.31 -3.92 -16.28
N LEU A 528 10.07 -2.61 -16.13
CA LEU A 528 10.62 -1.79 -15.06
C LEU A 528 9.71 -1.74 -13.85
N TRP A 529 8.44 -2.09 -14.00
CA TRP A 529 7.39 -1.81 -13.04
C TRP A 529 7.23 -0.30 -12.80
N TYR A 530 6.88 0.11 -11.57
CA TYR A 530 7.13 1.46 -11.07
C TYR A 530 8.35 1.37 -10.15
N PRO A 531 9.53 1.77 -10.63
CA PRO A 531 10.81 1.37 -10.05
C PRO A 531 11.26 2.22 -8.85
N GLY A 532 10.39 3.10 -8.33
CA GLY A 532 10.70 3.96 -7.21
C GLY A 532 11.66 5.12 -7.54
N MET A 533 12.15 5.78 -6.49
CA MET A 533 12.88 7.04 -6.62
C MET A 533 14.24 6.94 -7.34
N GLU A 534 14.85 5.76 -7.38
CA GLU A 534 16.17 5.51 -8.01
C GLU A 534 16.05 4.72 -9.33
N GLY A 535 14.84 4.60 -9.88
CA GLY A 535 14.54 3.77 -11.04
C GLY A 535 15.36 4.09 -12.29
N GLY A 536 15.65 5.37 -12.55
CA GLY A 536 16.47 5.77 -13.69
C GLY A 536 17.94 5.31 -13.59
N HIS A 537 18.53 5.39 -12.39
CA HIS A 537 19.87 4.83 -12.17
C HIS A 537 19.87 3.31 -12.33
N ALA A 538 18.88 2.61 -11.77
CA ALA A 538 18.77 1.17 -11.87
C ALA A 538 18.59 0.70 -13.33
N LEU A 539 17.79 1.42 -14.13
CA LEU A 539 17.67 1.15 -15.57
C LEU A 539 19.01 1.26 -16.29
N ALA A 540 19.75 2.33 -16.04
CA ALA A 540 21.06 2.53 -16.67
C ALA A 540 22.05 1.42 -16.25
N ASP A 541 22.04 1.01 -14.97
CA ASP A 541 22.89 -0.08 -14.47
C ASP A 541 22.63 -1.41 -15.20
N VAL A 542 21.36 -1.72 -15.48
CA VAL A 542 20.97 -2.92 -16.22
C VAL A 542 21.32 -2.81 -17.70
N VAL A 543 20.98 -1.68 -18.35
CA VAL A 543 21.21 -1.47 -19.78
C VAL A 543 22.71 -1.55 -20.12
N PHE A 544 23.57 -0.98 -19.28
CA PHE A 544 25.01 -0.92 -19.50
C PHE A 544 25.81 -2.00 -18.75
N GLY A 545 25.14 -2.95 -18.08
CA GLY A 545 25.76 -4.15 -17.54
C GLY A 545 26.53 -3.94 -16.23
N ALA A 546 26.25 -2.87 -15.49
CA ALA A 546 26.77 -2.74 -14.12
C ALA A 546 26.17 -3.82 -13.21
N VAL A 547 24.92 -4.23 -13.48
CA VAL A 547 24.24 -5.37 -12.85
C VAL A 547 23.51 -6.20 -13.90
N ALA A 548 23.37 -7.50 -13.69
CA ALA A 548 22.54 -8.37 -14.51
C ALA A 548 21.05 -8.22 -14.10
N PRO A 549 20.10 -8.15 -15.04
CA PRO A 549 18.69 -8.21 -14.75
C PRO A 549 18.36 -9.60 -14.16
N SER A 550 17.91 -9.63 -12.91
CA SER A 550 17.65 -10.87 -12.18
C SER A 550 16.18 -11.06 -11.81
N GLY A 551 15.33 -10.10 -12.10
CA GLY A 551 13.90 -10.18 -11.84
C GLY A 551 13.21 -11.29 -12.63
N HIS A 552 12.18 -11.89 -12.05
CA HIS A 552 11.32 -12.90 -12.66
C HIS A 552 9.87 -12.48 -12.52
N LEU A 553 9.01 -12.91 -13.45
CA LEU A 553 7.60 -12.56 -13.42
C LEU A 553 6.90 -13.24 -12.22
N PRO A 554 6.23 -12.48 -11.34
CA PRO A 554 5.42 -13.04 -10.24
C PRO A 554 3.99 -13.38 -10.67
N PHE A 555 3.70 -13.32 -11.97
CA PHE A 555 2.42 -13.66 -12.60
C PHE A 555 2.62 -14.00 -14.08
N ALA A 556 1.60 -14.62 -14.68
CA ALA A 556 1.57 -14.89 -16.11
C ALA A 556 1.18 -13.64 -16.92
N ILE A 557 1.87 -13.41 -18.06
CA ILE A 557 1.47 -12.40 -19.05
C ILE A 557 0.73 -13.12 -20.18
N PRO A 558 -0.57 -12.85 -20.42
CA PRO A 558 -1.32 -13.47 -21.51
C PRO A 558 -0.87 -12.90 -22.87
N ARG A 559 -1.09 -13.67 -23.94
CA ARG A 559 -0.90 -13.17 -25.30
C ARG A 559 -2.03 -12.27 -25.76
N ASP A 560 -3.23 -12.59 -25.29
CA ASP A 560 -4.47 -11.86 -25.57
C ASP A 560 -5.30 -11.77 -24.30
N GLU A 561 -6.07 -10.71 -24.13
CA GLU A 561 -6.94 -10.49 -22.97
C GLU A 561 -8.01 -11.60 -22.85
N THR A 562 -8.40 -12.21 -23.96
CA THR A 562 -9.36 -13.33 -24.01
C THR A 562 -8.83 -14.64 -23.42
N ASP A 563 -7.52 -14.73 -23.15
CA ASP A 563 -6.91 -15.88 -22.44
C ASP A 563 -7.21 -15.84 -20.93
N LEU A 564 -7.69 -14.70 -20.41
CA LEU A 564 -7.99 -14.51 -19.00
C LEU A 564 -9.47 -14.80 -18.68
N VAL A 565 -9.76 -14.96 -17.40
CA VAL A 565 -11.14 -14.99 -16.91
C VAL A 565 -11.81 -13.64 -17.20
N HIS A 566 -13.13 -13.64 -17.32
CA HIS A 566 -13.86 -12.39 -17.49
C HIS A 566 -13.67 -11.48 -16.28
N PHE A 567 -13.48 -10.18 -16.53
CA PHE A 567 -13.35 -9.15 -15.52
C PHE A 567 -14.24 -7.96 -15.89
N ASP A 568 -15.18 -7.65 -15.02
CA ASP A 568 -16.03 -6.47 -15.14
C ASP A 568 -15.76 -5.56 -13.93
N ALA A 569 -14.99 -4.50 -14.14
CA ALA A 569 -14.62 -3.52 -13.10
C ALA A 569 -15.83 -2.88 -12.40
N ASP A 570 -17.00 -2.88 -13.05
CA ASP A 570 -18.22 -2.26 -12.56
C ASP A 570 -19.23 -3.27 -12.00
N ALA A 571 -18.88 -4.55 -11.91
CA ALA A 571 -19.75 -5.61 -11.42
C ALA A 571 -20.21 -5.38 -9.97
N ALA A 572 -21.48 -5.68 -9.71
CA ALA A 572 -22.01 -5.70 -8.34
C ALA A 572 -21.81 -7.06 -7.63
N ALA A 573 -21.46 -8.09 -8.38
CA ALA A 573 -21.13 -9.43 -7.88
C ALA A 573 -20.04 -10.06 -8.75
N GLU A 574 -19.11 -10.76 -8.11
CA GLU A 574 -17.98 -11.43 -8.73
C GLU A 574 -17.89 -12.91 -8.29
#